data_8bc2cc4ea6a46e89a3c7b125bd13fde9
#
_entry.id   8bc2cc4ea6a46e89a3c7b125bd13fde9
#
_cell.length_a   1.000
_cell.length_b   1.000
_cell.length_c   1.000
_cell.angle_alpha   90.00
_cell.angle_beta   90.00
_cell.angle_gamma   90.00
#
_symmetry.space_group_name_H-M   'P 1'
#
loop_
_entity.id
_entity.type
_entity.pdbx_description
1 polymer ?
#
loop_
_entity_poly.entity_id
_entity_poly.type
_entity_poly.pdbx_seq_one_letter_code
_entity_poly.pdbx_strand_id
1 'polypeptide(L)'
;MRKIIIAIGGASGAIYAKLLFDKLNNNKDINVSVVFSDNAKKIWEQELNNTNLLKYNFTYYNNDDFNAPFASGSSLFDTMIIIPSSMGLIGRIANGISNDLISRSADVILKEHRKLIIVPRETPYNLIHIENLKKIALSGGIICPASPSFYSKPKTINNLVLTVVNRVLDLADIKTDSFRWNN
;
A
#
# COMPACT_ATOMS: atom_id res chain seq x y z
N MET A 1 10.98 -9.46 -14.71
CA MET A 1 9.77 -9.46 -13.88
C MET A 1 10.04 -8.55 -12.68
N ARG A 2 9.27 -7.48 -12.52
CA ARG A 2 9.36 -6.53 -11.38
C ARG A 2 8.94 -7.22 -10.08
N LYS A 3 9.57 -6.82 -8.98
CA LYS A 3 9.22 -7.32 -7.64
C LYS A 3 8.68 -6.17 -6.81
N ILE A 4 7.44 -6.27 -6.35
CA ILE A 4 6.81 -5.25 -5.53
C ILE A 4 6.33 -5.82 -4.20
N ILE A 5 6.28 -4.97 -3.19
CA ILE A 5 5.75 -5.28 -1.88
C ILE A 5 4.41 -4.57 -1.72
N ILE A 6 3.39 -5.29 -1.28
CA ILE A 6 2.12 -4.70 -0.86
C ILE A 6 1.95 -4.98 0.63
N ALA A 7 1.92 -3.92 1.41
CA ALA A 7 1.66 -3.99 2.84
C ALA A 7 0.25 -3.47 3.15
N ILE A 8 -0.46 -4.16 4.02
CA ILE A 8 -1.79 -3.79 4.46
C ILE A 8 -1.72 -3.37 5.94
N GLY A 9 -1.92 -2.08 6.17
CA GLY A 9 -1.95 -1.50 7.51
C GLY A 9 -3.30 -1.63 8.20
N GLY A 10 -3.32 -1.40 9.52
CA GLY A 10 -4.51 -1.50 10.36
C GLY A 10 -5.41 -0.26 10.28
N ALA A 11 -5.82 0.15 9.09
CA ALA A 11 -6.81 1.20 8.86
C ALA A 11 -8.02 0.63 8.13
N SER A 12 -9.22 1.17 8.35
CA SER A 12 -10.41 0.83 7.56
C SER A 12 -10.18 1.13 6.08
N GLY A 13 -10.80 0.37 5.18
CA GLY A 13 -10.62 0.48 3.74
C GLY A 13 -9.89 -0.72 3.15
N ALA A 14 -10.08 -1.92 3.70
CA ALA A 14 -9.56 -3.16 3.12
C ALA A 14 -9.95 -3.34 1.64
N ILE A 15 -11.05 -2.73 1.22
CA ILE A 15 -11.52 -2.71 -0.17
C ILE A 15 -10.48 -2.10 -1.13
N TYR A 16 -9.65 -1.11 -0.71
CA TYR A 16 -8.59 -0.55 -1.53
C TYR A 16 -7.53 -1.62 -1.86
N ALA A 17 -7.08 -2.36 -0.85
CA ALA A 17 -6.12 -3.45 -1.04
C ALA A 17 -6.71 -4.58 -1.88
N LYS A 18 -7.98 -4.95 -1.64
CA LYS A 18 -8.67 -5.98 -2.43
C LYS A 18 -8.72 -5.62 -3.91
N LEU A 19 -9.13 -4.40 -4.25
CA LEU A 19 -9.21 -3.97 -5.65
C LEU A 19 -7.83 -3.82 -6.30
N LEU A 20 -6.80 -3.45 -5.52
CA LEU A 20 -5.41 -3.49 -5.97
C LEU A 20 -4.98 -4.93 -6.30
N PHE A 21 -5.29 -5.90 -5.44
CA PHE A 21 -5.03 -7.31 -5.68
C PHE A 21 -5.74 -7.82 -6.94
N ASP A 22 -7.03 -7.49 -7.11
CA ASP A 22 -7.81 -7.86 -8.29
C ASP A 22 -7.16 -7.33 -9.60
N LYS A 23 -6.57 -6.12 -9.57
CA LYS A 23 -5.85 -5.53 -10.71
C LYS A 23 -4.51 -6.20 -11.00
N LEU A 24 -3.80 -6.66 -9.97
CA LEU A 24 -2.45 -7.22 -10.11
C LEU A 24 -2.44 -8.73 -10.36
N ASN A 25 -3.50 -9.45 -9.97
CA ASN A 25 -3.53 -10.91 -9.98
C ASN A 25 -3.24 -11.55 -11.34
N ASN A 26 -3.57 -10.88 -12.44
CA ASN A 26 -3.36 -11.38 -13.81
C ASN A 26 -2.13 -10.76 -14.50
N ASN A 27 -1.37 -9.93 -13.79
CA ASN A 27 -0.18 -9.28 -14.36
C ASN A 27 1.03 -10.20 -14.24
N LYS A 28 1.41 -10.85 -15.34
CA LYS A 28 2.53 -11.81 -15.40
C LYS A 28 3.92 -11.16 -15.29
N ASP A 29 4.01 -9.85 -15.47
CA ASP A 29 5.28 -9.13 -15.45
C ASP A 29 5.67 -8.66 -14.03
N ILE A 30 4.77 -8.86 -13.05
CA ILE A 30 4.94 -8.39 -11.67
C ILE A 30 4.86 -9.56 -10.70
N ASN A 31 5.88 -9.70 -9.86
CA ASN A 31 5.88 -10.59 -8.71
C ASN A 31 5.47 -9.78 -7.46
N VAL A 32 4.40 -10.20 -6.80
CA VAL A 32 3.81 -9.50 -5.65
C VAL A 32 4.12 -10.27 -4.38
N SER A 33 4.76 -9.60 -3.42
CA SER A 33 4.92 -10.05 -2.05
C SER A 33 3.98 -9.26 -1.13
N VAL A 34 3.25 -9.94 -0.26
CA VAL A 34 2.19 -9.35 0.56
C VAL A 34 2.48 -9.53 2.04
N VAL A 35 2.29 -8.46 2.82
CA VAL A 35 2.39 -8.48 4.29
C VAL A 35 1.16 -7.80 4.88
N PHE A 36 0.49 -8.49 5.82
CA PHE A 36 -0.59 -7.93 6.61
C PHE A 36 -0.11 -7.62 8.02
N SER A 37 -0.41 -6.43 8.54
CA SER A 37 -0.35 -6.23 10.00
C SER A 37 -1.45 -7.04 10.69
N ASP A 38 -1.29 -7.34 11.99
CA ASP A 38 -2.30 -8.15 12.71
C ASP A 38 -3.67 -7.47 12.75
N ASN A 39 -3.69 -6.14 12.90
CA ASN A 39 -4.94 -5.38 12.83
C ASN A 39 -5.53 -5.37 11.42
N ALA A 40 -4.70 -5.39 10.38
CA ALA A 40 -5.19 -5.46 9.00
C ALA A 40 -5.93 -6.76 8.71
N LYS A 41 -5.47 -7.91 9.26
CA LYS A 41 -6.15 -9.20 9.13
C LYS A 41 -7.57 -9.13 9.70
N LYS A 42 -7.71 -8.57 10.91
CA LYS A 42 -9.03 -8.39 11.57
C LYS A 42 -9.96 -7.48 10.76
N ILE A 43 -9.45 -6.36 10.27
CA ILE A 43 -10.24 -5.40 9.47
C ILE A 43 -10.64 -6.03 8.14
N TRP A 44 -9.75 -6.79 7.49
CA TRP A 44 -10.05 -7.52 6.26
C TRP A 44 -11.23 -8.48 6.43
N GLU A 45 -11.23 -9.25 7.51
CA GLU A 45 -12.34 -10.16 7.84
C GLU A 45 -13.64 -9.42 8.10
N GLN A 46 -13.59 -8.33 8.85
CA GLN A 46 -14.77 -7.52 9.21
C GLN A 46 -15.38 -6.81 8.00
N GLU A 47 -14.56 -6.22 7.12
CA GLU A 47 -15.05 -5.40 6.01
C GLU A 47 -15.37 -6.22 4.75
N LEU A 48 -14.69 -7.35 4.52
CA LEU A 48 -14.76 -8.13 3.28
C LEU A 48 -15.34 -9.54 3.44
N ASN A 49 -15.94 -9.85 4.60
CA ASN A 49 -16.59 -11.15 4.86
C ASN A 49 -15.74 -12.36 4.43
N ASN A 50 -14.50 -12.45 4.93
CA ASN A 50 -13.58 -13.56 4.67
C ASN A 50 -13.28 -13.80 3.18
N THR A 51 -13.02 -12.74 2.42
CA THR A 51 -12.54 -12.89 1.03
C THR A 51 -11.33 -13.81 0.99
N ASN A 52 -11.44 -14.92 0.25
CA ASN A 52 -10.38 -15.92 0.13
C ASN A 52 -9.12 -15.31 -0.51
N LEU A 53 -8.04 -15.18 0.27
CA LEU A 53 -6.74 -14.67 -0.20
C LEU A 53 -6.00 -15.68 -1.09
N LEU A 54 -6.30 -16.98 -0.99
CA LEU A 54 -5.66 -18.03 -1.78
C LEU A 54 -5.99 -17.94 -3.27
N LYS A 55 -7.01 -17.16 -3.65
CA LYS A 55 -7.32 -16.91 -5.07
C LYS A 55 -6.27 -16.05 -5.78
N TYR A 56 -5.42 -15.32 -5.04
CA TYR A 56 -4.38 -14.48 -5.59
C TYR A 56 -3.05 -15.24 -5.64
N ASN A 57 -2.41 -15.24 -6.79
CA ASN A 57 -1.10 -15.87 -6.99
C ASN A 57 0.03 -14.95 -6.48
N PHE A 58 0.02 -14.68 -5.16
CA PHE A 58 0.98 -13.82 -4.48
C PHE A 58 1.75 -14.62 -3.42
N THR A 59 2.93 -14.13 -3.05
CA THR A 59 3.70 -14.70 -1.94
C THR A 59 3.37 -13.92 -0.67
N TYR A 60 2.91 -14.60 0.37
CA TYR A 60 2.51 -14.01 1.65
C TYR A 60 3.59 -14.21 2.70
N TYR A 61 3.88 -13.17 3.48
CA TYR A 61 4.83 -13.18 4.58
C TYR A 61 4.15 -12.75 5.88
N ASN A 62 4.59 -13.33 7.00
CA ASN A 62 4.18 -12.87 8.32
C ASN A 62 4.87 -11.54 8.66
N ASN A 63 4.20 -10.70 9.47
CA ASN A 63 4.71 -9.38 9.81
C ASN A 63 5.90 -9.40 10.80
N ASP A 64 6.21 -10.56 11.37
CA ASP A 64 7.37 -10.84 12.23
C ASP A 64 8.52 -11.58 11.51
N ASP A 65 8.35 -11.89 10.21
CA ASP A 65 9.35 -12.63 9.42
C ASP A 65 10.45 -11.71 8.86
N PHE A 66 11.44 -11.40 9.68
CA PHE A 66 12.61 -10.63 9.25
C PHE A 66 13.56 -11.38 8.30
N ASN A 67 13.32 -12.67 7.99
CA ASN A 67 14.04 -13.42 6.97
C ASN A 67 13.46 -13.19 5.56
N ALA A 68 12.33 -12.49 5.43
CA ALA A 68 11.79 -12.12 4.14
C ALA A 68 12.83 -11.37 3.28
N PRO A 69 12.94 -11.67 1.97
CA PRO A 69 14.02 -11.13 1.13
C PRO A 69 14.06 -9.60 1.10
N PHE A 70 12.92 -8.93 1.23
CA PHE A 70 12.83 -7.47 1.20
C PHE A 70 13.06 -6.79 2.57
N ALA A 71 13.40 -7.55 3.62
CA ALA A 71 13.92 -6.99 4.86
C ALA A 71 15.39 -6.51 4.71
N SER A 72 16.04 -6.82 3.58
CA SER A 72 17.41 -6.42 3.27
C SER A 72 17.48 -5.53 2.01
N GLY A 73 18.36 -4.52 2.03
CA GLY A 73 18.60 -3.62 0.91
C GLY A 73 19.24 -4.29 -0.32
N SER A 74 19.91 -5.45 -0.15
CA SER A 74 20.47 -6.22 -1.26
C SER A 74 19.40 -6.88 -2.15
N SER A 75 18.15 -6.91 -1.73
CA SER A 75 17.05 -7.47 -2.52
C SER A 75 16.68 -6.59 -3.70
N LEU A 76 16.06 -7.20 -4.73
CA LEU A 76 15.70 -6.52 -5.98
C LEU A 76 14.25 -6.02 -6.00
N PHE A 77 13.63 -5.76 -4.85
CA PHE A 77 12.32 -5.13 -4.80
C PHE A 77 12.46 -3.64 -5.07
N ASP A 78 11.69 -3.12 -6.03
CA ASP A 78 11.82 -1.73 -6.49
C ASP A 78 10.73 -0.80 -5.94
N THR A 79 9.62 -1.35 -5.50
CA THR A 79 8.45 -0.58 -5.10
C THR A 79 7.78 -1.23 -3.89
N MET A 80 7.36 -0.41 -2.94
CA MET A 80 6.48 -0.80 -1.84
C MET A 80 5.24 0.08 -1.82
N ILE A 81 4.08 -0.54 -1.72
CA ILE A 81 2.78 0.11 -1.59
C ILE A 81 2.18 -0.26 -0.23
N ILE A 82 1.87 0.72 0.62
CA ILE A 82 1.17 0.50 1.89
C ILE A 82 -0.26 0.99 1.73
N ILE A 83 -1.23 0.05 1.67
CA ILE A 83 -2.62 0.36 1.33
C ILE A 83 -3.63 -0.56 2.07
N PRO A 84 -4.56 -0.02 2.86
CA PRO A 84 -4.49 1.31 3.45
C PRO A 84 -3.40 1.40 4.52
N SER A 85 -2.99 2.59 4.90
CA SER A 85 -2.04 2.82 5.99
C SER A 85 -2.69 3.56 7.14
N SER A 86 -2.48 3.06 8.37
CA SER A 86 -2.86 3.77 9.59
C SER A 86 -1.83 4.84 9.95
N MET A 87 -2.25 5.89 10.65
CA MET A 87 -1.34 6.94 11.10
C MET A 87 -0.30 6.43 12.11
N GLY A 88 -0.63 5.39 12.90
CA GLY A 88 0.34 4.75 13.79
C GLY A 88 1.49 4.07 13.03
N LEU A 89 1.21 3.40 11.91
CA LEU A 89 2.25 2.83 11.03
C LEU A 89 3.08 3.95 10.38
N ILE A 90 2.44 5.00 9.87
CA ILE A 90 3.09 6.18 9.30
C ILE A 90 4.01 6.83 10.33
N GLY A 91 3.56 6.97 11.58
CA GLY A 91 4.35 7.52 12.67
C GLY A 91 5.62 6.72 12.95
N ARG A 92 5.55 5.38 12.94
CA ARG A 92 6.73 4.52 13.11
C ARG A 92 7.72 4.69 11.96
N ILE A 93 7.25 4.60 10.72
CA ILE A 93 8.11 4.77 9.53
C ILE A 93 8.77 6.15 9.52
N ALA A 94 8.01 7.21 9.78
CA ALA A 94 8.50 8.59 9.82
C ALA A 94 9.58 8.86 10.88
N ASN A 95 9.65 8.01 11.90
CA ASN A 95 10.63 8.14 13.00
C ASN A 95 11.67 7.00 13.00
N GLY A 96 11.78 6.21 11.91
CA GLY A 96 12.79 5.17 11.76
C GLY A 96 12.58 3.96 12.68
N ILE A 97 11.35 3.71 13.12
CA ILE A 97 11.03 2.56 13.99
C ILE A 97 10.72 1.36 13.11
N SER A 98 11.64 0.38 13.11
CA SER A 98 11.60 -0.83 12.27
C SER A 98 11.39 -2.08 13.13
N ASN A 99 10.28 -2.14 13.84
CA ASN A 99 9.98 -3.20 14.81
C ASN A 99 9.08 -4.33 14.28
N ASP A 100 8.69 -4.25 13.01
CA ASP A 100 7.98 -5.30 12.27
C ASP A 100 8.43 -5.30 10.80
N LEU A 101 8.05 -6.33 10.04
CA LEU A 101 8.47 -6.49 8.65
C LEU A 101 7.98 -5.34 7.76
N ILE A 102 6.78 -4.81 7.99
CA ILE A 102 6.25 -3.70 7.20
C ILE A 102 7.09 -2.44 7.40
N SER A 103 7.32 -2.04 8.66
CA SER A 103 8.12 -0.85 8.97
C SER A 103 9.58 -1.02 8.57
N ARG A 104 10.15 -2.22 8.74
CA ARG A 104 11.51 -2.54 8.27
C ARG A 104 11.63 -2.44 6.75
N SER A 105 10.67 -3.00 6.02
CA SER A 105 10.68 -2.93 4.54
C SER A 105 10.55 -1.50 4.03
N ALA A 106 9.71 -0.69 4.65
CA ALA A 106 9.57 0.72 4.31
C ALA A 106 10.88 1.50 4.53
N ASP A 107 11.58 1.24 5.66
CA ASP A 107 12.89 1.80 5.95
C ASP A 107 13.92 1.39 4.88
N VAL A 108 13.94 0.11 4.49
CA VAL A 108 14.82 -0.39 3.42
C VAL A 108 14.53 0.30 2.09
N ILE A 109 13.27 0.41 1.70
CA ILE A 109 12.86 1.06 0.45
C ILE A 109 13.29 2.53 0.43
N LEU A 110 13.11 3.26 1.54
CA LEU A 110 13.52 4.66 1.64
C LEU A 110 15.03 4.83 1.58
N LYS A 111 15.80 4.06 2.37
CA LYS A 111 17.28 4.20 2.39
C LYS A 111 17.96 3.80 1.08
N GLU A 112 17.32 2.93 0.29
CA GLU A 112 17.78 2.53 -1.04
C GLU A 112 17.25 3.46 -2.15
N HIS A 113 16.59 4.57 -1.78
CA HIS A 113 15.96 5.52 -2.72
C HIS A 113 15.01 4.86 -3.72
N ARG A 114 14.32 3.81 -3.28
CA ARG A 114 13.30 3.09 -4.06
C ARG A 114 11.93 3.70 -3.82
N LYS A 115 10.95 3.27 -4.58
CA LYS A 115 9.61 3.87 -4.56
C LYS A 115 8.76 3.37 -3.39
N LEU A 116 8.51 4.24 -2.40
CA LEU A 116 7.55 3.99 -1.32
C LEU A 116 6.28 4.80 -1.59
N ILE A 117 5.14 4.12 -1.73
CA ILE A 117 3.82 4.74 -1.88
C ILE A 117 2.99 4.40 -0.66
N ILE A 118 2.55 5.42 0.07
CA ILE A 118 1.71 5.24 1.26
C ILE A 118 0.33 5.81 0.98
N VAL A 119 -0.71 5.01 1.30
CA VAL A 119 -2.12 5.37 1.14
C VAL A 119 -2.75 5.57 2.52
N PRO A 120 -2.57 6.74 3.16
CA PRO A 120 -3.16 7.01 4.46
C PRO A 120 -4.69 7.03 4.38
N ARG A 121 -5.35 6.42 5.38
CA ARG A 121 -6.80 6.52 5.58
C ARG A 121 -7.08 6.89 7.04
N GLU A 122 -7.43 8.14 7.25
CA GLU A 122 -7.71 8.73 8.54
C GLU A 122 -8.53 10.01 8.39
N THR A 123 -9.37 10.29 9.38
CA THR A 123 -10.09 11.57 9.49
C THR A 123 -10.55 11.79 10.95
N PRO A 124 -10.38 12.99 11.54
CA PRO A 124 -9.56 14.12 11.07
C PRO A 124 -8.05 13.86 11.28
N TYR A 125 -7.20 14.71 10.71
CA TYR A 125 -5.77 14.72 11.02
C TYR A 125 -5.49 15.65 12.19
N ASN A 126 -4.56 15.25 13.07
CA ASN A 126 -3.92 16.13 14.05
C ASN A 126 -2.55 16.60 13.54
N LEU A 127 -1.93 17.53 14.25
CA LEU A 127 -0.62 18.08 13.86
C LEU A 127 0.47 17.00 13.77
N ILE A 128 0.47 16.01 14.69
CA ILE A 128 1.45 14.92 14.69
C ILE A 128 1.34 14.10 13.41
N HIS A 129 0.12 13.83 12.93
CA HIS A 129 -0.12 13.14 11.67
C HIS A 129 0.48 13.92 10.50
N ILE A 130 0.24 15.23 10.43
CA ILE A 130 0.72 16.12 9.37
C ILE A 130 2.26 16.16 9.35
N GLU A 131 2.90 16.32 10.51
CA GLU A 131 4.35 16.34 10.60
C GLU A 131 5.00 15.00 10.23
N ASN A 132 4.37 13.86 10.57
CA ASN A 132 4.86 12.54 10.15
C ASN A 132 4.72 12.33 8.63
N LEU A 133 3.61 12.76 8.01
CA LEU A 133 3.44 12.74 6.56
C LEU A 133 4.48 13.60 5.86
N LYS A 134 4.77 14.80 6.39
CA LYS A 134 5.81 15.69 5.90
C LYS A 134 7.20 15.04 5.96
N LYS A 135 7.56 14.39 7.08
CA LYS A 135 8.85 13.67 7.20
C LYS A 135 9.00 12.60 6.12
N ILE A 136 7.96 11.79 5.88
CA ILE A 136 7.99 10.75 4.84
C ILE A 136 8.14 11.37 3.45
N ALA A 137 7.40 12.45 3.15
CA ALA A 137 7.51 13.13 1.87
C ALA A 137 8.92 13.72 1.64
N LEU A 138 9.51 14.32 2.67
CA LEU A 138 10.89 14.84 2.60
C LEU A 138 11.94 13.72 2.45
N SER A 139 11.64 12.50 2.93
CA SER A 139 12.49 11.32 2.76
C SER A 139 12.31 10.63 1.39
N GLY A 140 11.49 11.19 0.49
CA GLY A 140 11.24 10.64 -0.84
C GLY A 140 10.05 9.68 -0.94
N GLY A 141 9.29 9.47 0.14
CA GLY A 141 8.05 8.69 0.09
C GLY A 141 6.91 9.47 -0.57
N ILE A 142 6.06 8.78 -1.31
CA ILE A 142 4.90 9.35 -1.99
C ILE A 142 3.67 9.16 -1.10
N ILE A 143 3.02 10.26 -0.74
CA ILE A 143 1.76 10.24 0.02
C ILE A 143 0.60 10.35 -0.96
N CYS A 144 -0.19 9.28 -1.05
CA CYS A 144 -1.39 9.19 -1.89
C CYS A 144 -2.61 8.90 -1.01
N PRO A 145 -3.27 9.90 -0.42
CA PRO A 145 -4.39 9.67 0.48
C PRO A 145 -5.51 8.87 -0.15
N ALA A 146 -6.23 8.08 0.67
CA ALA A 146 -7.44 7.36 0.28
C ALA A 146 -8.61 8.34 0.09
N SER A 147 -8.42 9.31 -0.83
CA SER A 147 -9.36 10.38 -1.16
C SER A 147 -9.84 10.23 -2.60
N PRO A 148 -10.98 9.56 -2.81
CA PRO A 148 -11.50 9.28 -4.15
C PRO A 148 -11.84 10.54 -4.95
N SER A 149 -11.73 10.48 -6.27
CA SER A 149 -12.14 11.54 -7.19
C SER A 149 -13.47 11.23 -7.87
N PHE A 150 -14.19 12.27 -8.27
CA PHE A 150 -15.52 12.15 -8.87
C PHE A 150 -15.58 12.53 -10.36
N TYR A 151 -14.46 12.92 -10.96
CA TYR A 151 -14.39 13.35 -12.38
C TYR A 151 -14.89 12.28 -13.35
N SER A 152 -14.62 10.99 -13.06
CA SER A 152 -15.08 9.85 -13.87
C SER A 152 -16.56 9.50 -13.66
N LYS A 153 -17.31 10.26 -12.82
CA LYS A 153 -18.71 10.02 -12.45
C LYS A 153 -18.95 8.56 -12.01
N PRO A 154 -18.24 8.06 -10.98
CA PRO A 154 -18.34 6.67 -10.53
C PRO A 154 -19.76 6.35 -10.06
N LYS A 155 -20.31 5.20 -10.51
CA LYS A 155 -21.69 4.78 -10.20
C LYS A 155 -21.78 3.77 -9.06
N THR A 156 -20.67 3.18 -8.67
CA THR A 156 -20.58 2.16 -7.60
C THR A 156 -19.46 2.50 -6.64
N ILE A 157 -19.51 1.95 -5.42
CA ILE A 157 -18.42 2.07 -4.44
C ILE A 157 -17.11 1.55 -5.03
N ASN A 158 -17.13 0.41 -5.71
CA ASN A 158 -15.92 -0.15 -6.34
C ASN A 158 -15.33 0.82 -7.37
N ASN A 159 -16.15 1.43 -8.23
CA ASN A 159 -15.67 2.41 -9.21
C ASN A 159 -15.09 3.65 -8.53
N LEU A 160 -15.67 4.08 -7.39
CA LEU A 160 -15.17 5.21 -6.62
C LEU A 160 -13.80 4.88 -5.99
N VAL A 161 -13.67 3.71 -5.36
CA VAL A 161 -12.41 3.23 -4.76
C VAL A 161 -11.33 3.02 -5.83
N LEU A 162 -11.69 2.52 -7.01
CA LEU A 162 -10.77 2.34 -8.14
C LEU A 162 -10.12 3.67 -8.60
N THR A 163 -10.70 4.83 -8.36
CA THR A 163 -10.05 6.11 -8.68
C THR A 163 -8.75 6.30 -7.90
N VAL A 164 -8.70 5.85 -6.64
CA VAL A 164 -7.48 5.86 -5.82
C VAL A 164 -6.54 4.73 -6.23
N VAL A 165 -7.07 3.50 -6.39
CA VAL A 165 -6.24 2.32 -6.74
C VAL A 165 -5.52 2.52 -8.07
N ASN A 166 -6.19 3.04 -9.09
CA ASN A 166 -5.57 3.34 -10.38
C ASN A 166 -4.48 4.42 -10.23
N ARG A 167 -4.70 5.44 -9.39
CA ARG A 167 -3.68 6.45 -9.12
C ARG A 167 -2.46 5.86 -8.42
N VAL A 168 -2.64 4.92 -7.48
CA VAL A 168 -1.55 4.19 -6.82
C VAL A 168 -0.78 3.36 -7.84
N LEU A 169 -1.46 2.67 -8.76
CA LEU A 169 -0.83 1.90 -9.82
C LEU A 169 -0.02 2.79 -10.77
N ASP A 170 -0.56 3.96 -11.16
CA ASP A 170 0.19 4.94 -11.97
C ASP A 170 1.46 5.42 -11.26
N LEU A 171 1.36 5.73 -9.96
CA LEU A 171 2.52 6.13 -9.16
C LEU A 171 3.56 5.01 -9.05
N ALA A 172 3.11 3.75 -9.12
CA ALA A 172 3.98 2.58 -9.16
C ALA A 172 4.51 2.25 -10.57
N ASP A 173 4.28 3.09 -11.58
CA ASP A 173 4.61 2.87 -13.00
C ASP A 173 3.97 1.58 -13.57
N ILE A 174 2.79 1.24 -13.08
CA ILE A 174 2.01 0.10 -13.58
C ILE A 174 0.88 0.66 -14.44
N LYS A 175 0.93 0.37 -15.74
CA LYS A 175 -0.08 0.84 -16.69
C LYS A 175 -1.46 0.30 -16.35
N THR A 176 -2.45 1.20 -16.38
CA THR A 176 -3.86 0.88 -16.17
C THR A 176 -4.70 1.47 -17.29
N ASP A 177 -5.75 0.74 -17.66
CA ASP A 177 -6.83 1.26 -18.48
C ASP A 177 -7.82 1.98 -17.54
N SER A 178 -7.59 3.26 -17.30
CA SER A 178 -8.33 4.09 -16.37
C SER A 178 -8.65 5.45 -16.95
N PHE A 179 -9.68 6.10 -16.40
CA PHE A 179 -10.02 7.47 -16.77
C PHE A 179 -8.80 8.39 -16.66
N ARG A 180 -8.58 9.19 -17.71
CA ARG A 180 -7.54 10.23 -17.78
C ARG A 180 -8.22 11.59 -17.99
N TRP A 181 -7.72 12.61 -17.34
CA TRP A 181 -8.22 13.96 -17.53
C TRP A 181 -7.85 14.47 -18.92
N ASN A 182 -8.85 14.90 -19.71
CA ASN A 182 -8.69 15.40 -21.08
C ASN A 182 -8.06 14.42 -22.10
N ASN A 183 -8.26 13.10 -21.92
CA ASN A 183 -7.94 12.09 -22.90
C ASN A 183 -9.22 11.37 -23.33
#